data_aa3643af2b2604797d6f248f959e538b
#
_entry.id   aa3643af2b2604797d6f248f959e538b
#
_cell.length_a   1.000
_cell.length_b   1.000
_cell.length_c   1.000
_cell.angle_alpha   90.00
_cell.angle_beta   90.00
_cell.angle_gamma   90.00
#
_symmetry.space_group_name_H-M   'P 1'
#
loop_
_entity.id
_entity.type
_entity.pdbx_description
1 polymer ?
#
loop_
_entity_poly.entity_id
_entity_poly.type
_entity_poly.pdbx_seq_one_letter_code
_entity_poly.pdbx_strand_id
1 'polypeptide(L)'
;MGRPGEGSGVIPPEGVAVDWSSARRASYQITQSFRYEYPAPIRDLNHRLVVIPPERFGDQRRLRHRISATPTLDGVRFEDRQDRFGNVIVDAFAPRVSSEIEFLAEISVERSSDQPNRLPDGWQKDRYLLEPTRLTAADAPIDRAADELADSAAWGLELADRINDWVYQS
;
A
#
# COMPACT_ATOMS: atom_id res chain seq x y z
N MET A 1 -6.78 -33.75 16.68
CA MET A 1 -5.86 -32.68 16.22
C MET A 1 -6.07 -32.55 14.71
N GLY A 2 -7.04 -31.72 14.31
CA GLY A 2 -7.48 -31.56 12.92
C GLY A 2 -6.63 -30.48 12.24
N ARG A 3 -6.09 -30.78 11.06
CA ARG A 3 -5.44 -29.79 10.19
C ARG A 3 -6.46 -28.79 9.67
N PRO A 4 -6.18 -27.48 9.66
CA PRO A 4 -7.04 -26.52 8.99
C PRO A 4 -7.01 -26.80 7.48
N GLY A 5 -8.20 -26.92 6.88
CA GLY A 5 -8.37 -27.20 5.46
C GLY A 5 -7.73 -26.11 4.60
N GLU A 6 -6.89 -26.54 3.66
CA GLU A 6 -6.42 -25.75 2.53
C GLU A 6 -7.64 -25.36 1.68
N GLY A 7 -8.07 -24.13 1.79
CA GLY A 7 -9.06 -23.55 0.88
C GLY A 7 -8.46 -23.48 -0.51
N SER A 8 -8.81 -24.42 -1.37
CA SER A 8 -8.50 -24.39 -2.79
C SER A 8 -9.18 -23.15 -3.41
N GLY A 9 -8.42 -22.08 -3.57
CA GLY A 9 -8.86 -20.93 -4.34
C GLY A 9 -8.98 -21.33 -5.80
N VAL A 10 -10.20 -21.37 -6.32
CA VAL A 10 -10.45 -21.58 -7.74
C VAL A 10 -10.04 -20.29 -8.46
N ILE A 11 -8.92 -20.36 -9.19
CA ILE A 11 -8.58 -19.30 -10.17
C ILE A 11 -9.52 -19.51 -11.36
N PRO A 12 -10.39 -18.54 -11.71
CA PRO A 12 -11.25 -18.68 -12.87
C PRO A 12 -10.38 -18.83 -14.12
N PRO A 13 -10.75 -19.70 -15.07
CA PRO A 13 -10.05 -19.83 -16.34
C PRO A 13 -10.04 -18.49 -17.09
N GLU A 14 -8.98 -18.26 -17.87
CA GLU A 14 -8.86 -17.07 -18.72
C GLU A 14 -10.12 -16.89 -19.58
N GLY A 15 -10.71 -15.69 -19.53
CA GLY A 15 -11.88 -15.34 -20.33
C GLY A 15 -13.24 -15.45 -19.62
N VAL A 16 -13.30 -15.91 -18.38
CA VAL A 16 -14.55 -15.86 -17.59
C VAL A 16 -14.68 -14.50 -16.91
N ALA A 17 -15.69 -13.73 -17.30
CA ALA A 17 -16.05 -12.49 -16.63
C ALA A 17 -16.53 -12.82 -15.19
N VAL A 18 -15.77 -12.40 -14.19
CA VAL A 18 -16.17 -12.53 -12.79
C VAL A 18 -17.06 -11.35 -12.42
N ASP A 19 -18.27 -11.63 -11.95
CA ASP A 19 -19.08 -10.61 -11.31
C ASP A 19 -18.57 -10.30 -9.90
N TRP A 20 -17.72 -9.30 -9.81
CA TRP A 20 -17.11 -8.86 -8.55
C TRP A 20 -18.12 -8.27 -7.57
N SER A 21 -19.30 -7.82 -8.04
CA SER A 21 -20.34 -7.25 -7.18
C SER A 21 -21.03 -8.31 -6.33
N SER A 22 -21.07 -9.55 -6.82
CA SER A 22 -21.66 -10.70 -6.12
C SER A 22 -20.64 -11.54 -5.33
N ALA A 23 -19.34 -11.27 -5.48
CA ALA A 23 -18.28 -12.02 -4.83
C ALA A 23 -18.25 -11.75 -3.32
N ARG A 24 -18.63 -12.74 -2.50
CA ARG A 24 -18.57 -12.61 -1.03
C ARG A 24 -17.16 -12.73 -0.48
N ARG A 25 -16.28 -13.42 -1.18
CA ARG A 25 -14.89 -13.60 -0.80
C ARG A 25 -13.99 -13.51 -2.02
N ALA A 26 -12.92 -12.74 -1.91
CA ALA A 26 -11.90 -12.62 -2.95
C ALA A 26 -10.51 -12.72 -2.32
N SER A 27 -9.64 -13.53 -2.93
CA SER A 27 -8.25 -13.67 -2.51
C SER A 27 -7.33 -13.13 -3.59
N TYR A 28 -6.33 -12.36 -3.17
CA TYR A 28 -5.36 -11.73 -4.06
C TYR A 28 -3.95 -12.20 -3.68
N GLN A 29 -3.18 -12.55 -4.70
CA GLN A 29 -1.74 -12.69 -4.59
C GLN A 29 -1.12 -11.47 -5.26
N ILE A 30 -0.38 -10.69 -4.49
CA ILE A 30 0.29 -9.47 -4.94
C ILE A 30 1.78 -9.74 -4.95
N THR A 31 2.43 -9.45 -6.08
CA THR A 31 3.89 -9.49 -6.21
C THR A 31 4.33 -8.12 -6.70
N GLN A 32 5.23 -7.47 -5.94
CA GLN A 32 5.79 -6.16 -6.27
C GLN A 32 7.31 -6.24 -6.23
N SER A 33 7.95 -5.65 -7.25
CA SER A 33 9.39 -5.54 -7.36
C SER A 33 9.81 -4.08 -7.31
N PHE A 34 10.89 -3.80 -6.56
CA PHE A 34 11.51 -2.48 -6.40
C PHE A 34 13.00 -2.62 -6.67
N ARG A 35 13.44 -2.20 -7.85
CA ARG A 35 14.84 -2.27 -8.27
C ARG A 35 15.52 -0.91 -8.12
N TYR A 36 16.69 -0.94 -7.51
CA TYR A 36 17.55 0.23 -7.31
C TYR A 36 18.91 -0.04 -7.93
N GLU A 37 19.34 0.87 -8.81
CA GLU A 37 20.64 0.84 -9.46
C GLU A 37 21.51 1.98 -8.93
N TYR A 38 22.78 1.70 -8.72
CA TYR A 38 23.74 2.64 -8.16
C TYR A 38 24.92 2.79 -9.11
N PRO A 39 25.44 4.01 -9.32
CA PRO A 39 26.59 4.25 -10.22
C PRO A 39 27.90 3.67 -9.69
N ALA A 40 27.96 3.32 -8.41
CA ALA A 40 29.10 2.71 -7.74
C ALA A 40 28.65 1.84 -6.58
N PRO A 41 29.49 0.89 -6.10
CA PRO A 41 29.18 0.08 -4.95
C PRO A 41 28.91 0.94 -3.71
N ILE A 42 27.83 0.60 -2.99
CA ILE A 42 27.48 1.25 -1.72
C ILE A 42 27.72 0.33 -0.54
N ARG A 43 27.93 0.91 0.64
CA ARG A 43 28.07 0.22 1.90
C ARG A 43 26.97 0.65 2.86
N ASP A 44 26.65 -0.23 3.80
CA ASP A 44 25.72 0.04 4.90
C ASP A 44 24.36 0.54 4.39
N LEU A 45 23.81 -0.18 3.36
CA LEU A 45 22.46 0.10 2.88
C LEU A 45 21.49 0.02 4.05
N ASN A 46 20.71 1.06 4.21
CA ASN A 46 19.55 1.10 5.09
C ASN A 46 18.36 1.59 4.25
N HIS A 47 17.48 0.67 3.90
CA HIS A 47 16.33 0.95 3.05
C HIS A 47 15.04 0.65 3.77
N ARG A 48 14.07 1.55 3.65
CA ARG A 48 12.76 1.40 4.29
C ARG A 48 11.69 1.15 3.27
N LEU A 49 10.97 0.05 3.46
CA LEU A 49 9.83 -0.35 2.63
C LEU A 49 8.54 -0.22 3.45
N VAL A 50 7.53 0.47 2.88
CA VAL A 50 6.18 0.58 3.45
C VAL A 50 5.22 0.05 2.40
N VAL A 51 5.31 -1.25 2.13
CA VAL A 51 4.61 -1.92 1.03
C VAL A 51 3.71 -3.05 1.52
N ILE A 52 3.83 -3.41 2.80
CA ILE A 52 3.05 -4.47 3.40
C ILE A 52 1.77 -3.88 3.99
N PRO A 53 0.58 -4.29 3.54
CA PRO A 53 -0.67 -3.81 4.13
C PRO A 53 -0.79 -4.27 5.59
N PRO A 54 -1.55 -3.57 6.43
CA PRO A 54 -1.83 -3.99 7.80
C PRO A 54 -2.47 -5.39 7.81
N GLU A 55 -2.39 -6.08 8.94
CA GLU A 55 -2.97 -7.43 9.08
C GLU A 55 -4.47 -7.42 8.83
N ARG A 56 -5.15 -6.37 9.29
CA ARG A 56 -6.59 -6.14 9.04
C ARG A 56 -6.84 -4.69 8.69
N PHE A 57 -7.65 -4.47 7.67
CA PHE A 57 -8.13 -3.15 7.30
C PHE A 57 -9.51 -3.27 6.64
N GLY A 58 -10.55 -2.82 7.34
CA GLY A 58 -11.92 -2.98 6.87
C GLY A 58 -12.31 -4.45 6.69
N ASP A 59 -12.74 -4.80 5.50
CA ASP A 59 -13.09 -6.16 5.07
C ASP A 59 -11.88 -6.98 4.58
N GLN A 60 -10.69 -6.38 4.61
CA GLN A 60 -9.45 -7.00 4.17
C GLN A 60 -8.70 -7.63 5.32
N ARG A 61 -8.12 -8.80 5.07
CA ARG A 61 -7.19 -9.50 5.95
C ARG A 61 -5.96 -9.94 5.17
N ARG A 62 -4.76 -9.54 5.62
CA ARG A 62 -3.52 -10.09 5.12
C ARG A 62 -3.30 -11.49 5.71
N LEU A 63 -3.12 -12.48 4.84
CA LEU A 63 -2.89 -13.87 5.23
C LEU A 63 -1.42 -14.15 5.48
N ARG A 64 -0.55 -13.60 4.61
CA ARG A 64 0.90 -13.73 4.71
C ARG A 64 1.59 -12.63 3.92
N HIS A 65 2.86 -12.41 4.23
CA HIS A 65 3.78 -11.63 3.41
C HIS A 65 5.19 -12.21 3.49
N ARG A 66 5.99 -11.85 2.51
CA ARG A 66 7.42 -12.15 2.47
C ARG A 66 8.13 -11.03 1.73
N ILE A 67 9.26 -10.59 2.27
CA ILE A 67 10.19 -9.70 1.57
C ILE A 67 11.48 -10.47 1.34
N SER A 68 12.05 -10.34 0.14
CA SER A 68 13.35 -10.88 -0.20
C SER A 68 14.15 -9.86 -1.01
N ALA A 69 15.45 -10.05 -1.09
CA ALA A 69 16.34 -9.22 -1.91
C ALA A 69 17.08 -10.07 -2.94
N THR A 70 17.29 -9.51 -4.14
CA THR A 70 18.06 -10.10 -5.23
C THR A 70 19.11 -9.08 -5.71
N PRO A 71 20.37 -9.46 -5.94
CA PRO A 71 20.93 -10.77 -5.65
C PRO A 71 20.89 -11.07 -4.14
N THR A 72 20.89 -12.36 -3.79
CA THR A 72 21.04 -12.73 -2.39
C THR A 72 22.40 -12.27 -1.90
N LEU A 73 22.41 -11.32 -0.97
CA LEU A 73 23.60 -10.72 -0.42
C LEU A 73 23.86 -11.29 0.98
N ASP A 74 25.12 -11.63 1.25
CA ASP A 74 25.53 -12.03 2.59
C ASP A 74 25.28 -10.90 3.60
N GLY A 75 24.64 -11.24 4.71
CA GLY A 75 24.36 -10.29 5.78
C GLY A 75 23.17 -9.37 5.55
N VAL A 76 22.36 -9.60 4.51
CA VAL A 76 21.04 -8.92 4.39
C VAL A 76 20.13 -9.34 5.54
N ARG A 77 19.53 -8.35 6.19
CA ARG A 77 18.54 -8.54 7.26
C ARG A 77 17.33 -7.69 6.99
N PHE A 78 16.18 -8.19 7.41
CA PHE A 78 14.91 -7.48 7.39
C PHE A 78 14.37 -7.40 8.81
N GLU A 79 13.92 -6.23 9.21
CA GLU A 79 13.31 -5.99 10.51
C GLU A 79 11.93 -5.35 10.31
N ASP A 80 10.90 -6.03 10.81
CA ASP A 80 9.52 -5.56 10.70
C ASP A 80 9.15 -4.78 11.97
N ARG A 81 8.47 -3.65 11.78
CA ARG A 81 7.86 -2.87 12.87
C ARG A 81 6.58 -2.21 12.40
N GLN A 82 5.78 -1.73 13.33
CA GLN A 82 4.61 -0.90 13.01
C GLN A 82 4.87 0.56 13.43
N ASP A 83 4.33 1.48 12.63
CA ASP A 83 4.24 2.88 13.02
C ASP A 83 2.96 3.16 13.81
N ARG A 84 2.78 4.41 14.26
CA ARG A 84 1.60 4.85 15.01
C ARG A 84 0.29 4.78 14.22
N PHE A 85 0.37 4.66 12.90
CA PHE A 85 -0.79 4.53 12.00
C PHE A 85 -1.13 3.08 11.68
N GLY A 86 -0.37 2.13 12.22
CA GLY A 86 -0.55 0.70 11.95
C GLY A 86 0.09 0.23 10.64
N ASN A 87 0.85 1.08 9.93
CA ASN A 87 1.59 0.65 8.75
C ASN A 87 2.69 -0.32 9.14
N VAL A 88 2.85 -1.38 8.36
CA VAL A 88 3.99 -2.28 8.50
C VAL A 88 5.18 -1.67 7.76
N ILE A 89 6.23 -1.39 8.51
CA ILE A 89 7.48 -0.88 7.99
C ILE A 89 8.49 -2.01 8.02
N VAL A 90 9.13 -2.26 6.88
CA VAL A 90 10.22 -3.23 6.77
C VAL A 90 11.51 -2.44 6.53
N ASP A 91 12.40 -2.45 7.53
CA ASP A 91 13.74 -1.88 7.39
C ASP A 91 14.68 -2.98 6.88
N ALA A 92 15.28 -2.76 5.71
CA ALA A 92 16.20 -3.67 5.04
C ALA A 92 17.64 -3.14 5.17
N PHE A 93 18.54 -3.98 5.69
CA PHE A 93 19.94 -3.66 5.89
C PHE A 93 20.80 -4.57 5.06
N ALA A 94 21.79 -4.02 4.35
CA ALA A 94 22.81 -4.80 3.66
C ALA A 94 24.18 -4.14 3.84
N PRO A 95 25.22 -4.90 4.26
CA PRO A 95 26.55 -4.33 4.51
C PRO A 95 27.23 -3.84 3.24
N ARG A 96 26.88 -4.43 2.09
CA ARG A 96 27.42 -4.04 0.80
C ARG A 96 26.47 -4.40 -0.33
N VAL A 97 26.27 -3.47 -1.27
CA VAL A 97 25.58 -3.66 -2.56
C VAL A 97 26.54 -3.26 -3.66
N SER A 98 26.76 -4.10 -4.68
CA SER A 98 27.75 -3.86 -5.71
C SER A 98 27.33 -2.77 -6.71
N SER A 99 26.17 -2.91 -7.32
CA SER A 99 25.63 -1.96 -8.29
C SER A 99 24.12 -1.92 -8.32
N GLU A 100 23.45 -2.96 -7.85
CA GLU A 100 22.00 -3.05 -7.86
C GLU A 100 21.48 -3.90 -6.71
N ILE A 101 20.26 -3.63 -6.31
CA ILE A 101 19.46 -4.46 -5.42
C ILE A 101 18.00 -4.38 -5.86
N GLU A 102 17.33 -5.51 -5.85
CA GLU A 102 15.90 -5.61 -6.09
C GLU A 102 15.23 -6.20 -4.85
N PHE A 103 14.24 -5.52 -4.34
CA PHE A 103 13.38 -6.04 -3.28
C PHE A 103 12.11 -6.63 -3.90
N LEU A 104 11.80 -7.86 -3.56
CA LEU A 104 10.59 -8.54 -3.98
C LEU A 104 9.65 -8.67 -2.78
N ALA A 105 8.45 -8.10 -2.88
CA ALA A 105 7.37 -8.24 -1.92
C ALA A 105 6.31 -9.20 -2.46
N GLU A 106 6.06 -10.29 -1.75
CA GLU A 106 5.01 -11.26 -2.03
C GLU A 106 3.98 -11.21 -0.91
N ILE A 107 2.72 -10.89 -1.24
CA ILE A 107 1.68 -10.63 -0.26
C ILE A 107 0.42 -11.40 -0.65
N SER A 108 -0.20 -12.10 0.30
CA SER A 108 -1.53 -12.69 0.11
C SER A 108 -2.53 -11.98 0.99
N VAL A 109 -3.61 -11.49 0.38
CA VAL A 109 -4.72 -10.84 1.07
C VAL A 109 -6.04 -11.51 0.70
N GLU A 110 -6.97 -11.46 1.63
CA GLU A 110 -8.35 -11.90 1.44
C GLU A 110 -9.29 -10.75 1.77
N ARG A 111 -10.32 -10.55 0.97
CA ARG A 111 -11.48 -9.71 1.28
C ARG A 111 -12.69 -10.59 1.53
N SER A 112 -13.52 -10.22 2.50
CA SER A 112 -14.77 -10.92 2.81
C SER A 112 -15.89 -9.93 3.08
N SER A 113 -16.95 -9.97 2.28
CA SER A 113 -18.15 -9.14 2.49
C SER A 113 -18.94 -9.50 3.76
N ASP A 114 -18.64 -10.66 4.37
CA ASP A 114 -19.24 -11.06 5.63
C ASP A 114 -18.71 -10.26 6.83
N GLN A 115 -17.62 -9.50 6.62
CA GLN A 115 -17.08 -8.60 7.62
C GLN A 115 -17.42 -7.16 7.24
N PRO A 116 -18.09 -6.40 8.12
CA PRO A 116 -18.40 -5.01 7.82
C PRO A 116 -17.09 -4.24 7.59
N ASN A 117 -17.10 -3.40 6.57
CA ASN A 117 -16.00 -2.47 6.28
C ASN A 117 -15.94 -1.41 7.39
N ARG A 118 -15.49 -1.80 8.58
CA ARG A 118 -15.27 -0.90 9.71
C ARG A 118 -13.84 -0.39 9.65
N LEU A 119 -13.70 0.83 9.20
CA LEU A 119 -12.48 1.58 9.47
C LEU A 119 -12.34 1.80 10.98
N PRO A 120 -11.14 1.85 11.53
CA PRO A 120 -10.95 2.11 12.96
C PRO A 120 -11.70 3.36 13.39
N ASP A 121 -12.43 3.29 14.51
CA ASP A 121 -13.19 4.43 15.01
C ASP A 121 -12.27 5.63 15.26
N GLY A 122 -12.66 6.78 14.73
CA GLY A 122 -11.95 8.04 14.97
C GLY A 122 -10.80 8.36 14.02
N TRP A 123 -10.38 7.47 13.11
CA TRP A 123 -9.31 7.76 12.16
C TRP A 123 -9.61 8.99 11.27
N GLN A 124 -10.88 9.21 10.91
CA GLN A 124 -11.32 10.39 10.16
C GLN A 124 -11.20 11.70 10.95
N LYS A 125 -11.05 11.61 12.28
CA LYS A 125 -10.92 12.75 13.19
C LYS A 125 -9.49 12.91 13.70
N ASP A 126 -8.55 12.11 13.22
CA ASP A 126 -7.16 12.26 13.61
C ASP A 126 -6.61 13.55 13.01
N ARG A 127 -6.40 14.55 13.86
CA ARG A 127 -5.90 15.87 13.48
C ARG A 127 -4.56 15.80 12.73
N TYR A 128 -3.72 14.82 13.06
CA TYR A 128 -2.44 14.63 12.38
C TYR A 128 -2.56 14.29 10.89
N LEU A 129 -3.71 13.75 10.46
CA LEU A 129 -3.99 13.47 9.05
C LEU A 129 -4.52 14.71 8.31
N LEU A 130 -5.03 15.69 9.05
CA LEU A 130 -5.67 16.91 8.52
C LEU A 130 -4.80 18.14 8.68
N GLU A 131 -3.83 18.14 9.60
CA GLU A 131 -2.95 19.30 9.82
C GLU A 131 -1.88 19.38 8.72
N PRO A 132 -1.68 20.55 8.14
CA PRO A 132 -0.60 20.75 7.17
C PRO A 132 0.76 20.54 7.82
N THR A 133 1.63 19.87 7.11
CA THR A 133 3.04 19.70 7.48
C THR A 133 3.92 20.50 6.53
N ARG A 134 5.22 20.57 6.79
CA ARG A 134 6.16 21.21 5.86
C ARG A 134 6.10 20.64 4.43
N LEU A 135 5.68 19.36 4.29
CA LEU A 135 5.59 18.68 2.99
C LEU A 135 4.17 18.70 2.39
N THR A 136 3.16 18.98 3.19
CA THR A 136 1.75 18.93 2.77
C THR A 136 1.05 20.28 2.92
N ALA A 137 1.77 21.34 3.33
CA ALA A 137 1.23 22.69 3.32
C ALA A 137 1.03 23.13 1.85
N ALA A 138 -0.17 23.65 1.57
CA ALA A 138 -0.45 24.19 0.26
C ALA A 138 0.42 25.45 0.01
N ASP A 139 0.79 25.64 -1.24
CA ASP A 139 1.36 26.89 -1.73
C ASP A 139 0.28 27.73 -2.43
N ALA A 140 0.61 28.96 -2.77
CA ALA A 140 -0.36 29.88 -3.38
C ALA A 140 -1.01 29.40 -4.69
N PRO A 141 -0.35 28.62 -5.57
CA PRO A 141 -0.98 27.94 -6.70
C PRO A 141 -2.04 26.90 -6.28
N ILE A 142 -1.72 26.06 -5.29
CA ILE A 142 -2.65 25.03 -4.79
C ILE A 142 -3.85 25.68 -4.08
N ASP A 143 -3.62 26.72 -3.25
CA ASP A 143 -4.70 27.44 -2.59
C ASP A 143 -5.67 28.05 -3.61
N ARG A 144 -5.16 28.71 -4.66
CA ARG A 144 -6.02 29.26 -5.72
C ARG A 144 -6.82 28.19 -6.44
N ALA A 145 -6.19 27.06 -6.79
CA ALA A 145 -6.90 25.96 -7.42
C ALA A 145 -8.00 25.38 -6.53
N ALA A 146 -7.74 25.26 -5.23
CA ALA A 146 -8.72 24.83 -4.25
C ALA A 146 -9.93 25.77 -4.18
N ASP A 147 -9.68 27.09 -4.14
CA ASP A 147 -10.74 28.10 -4.14
C ASP A 147 -11.58 28.05 -5.43
N GLU A 148 -10.94 28.00 -6.60
CA GLU A 148 -11.61 27.89 -7.91
C GLU A 148 -12.47 26.62 -8.03
N LEU A 149 -11.99 25.49 -7.53
CA LEU A 149 -12.73 24.23 -7.53
C LEU A 149 -13.91 24.27 -6.54
N ALA A 150 -13.70 24.86 -5.35
CA ALA A 150 -14.75 25.01 -4.33
C ALA A 150 -15.88 25.94 -4.79
N ASP A 151 -15.56 27.05 -5.47
CA ASP A 151 -16.54 28.02 -5.99
C ASP A 151 -17.42 27.44 -7.10
N SER A 152 -17.07 26.30 -7.65
CA SER A 152 -17.80 25.65 -8.75
C SER A 152 -19.17 25.09 -8.39
N ALA A 153 -19.66 25.25 -7.16
CA ALA A 153 -20.90 24.68 -6.61
C ALA A 153 -20.96 23.14 -6.62
N ALA A 154 -19.89 22.47 -7.04
CA ALA A 154 -19.77 21.00 -6.96
C ALA A 154 -19.44 20.57 -5.53
N TRP A 155 -19.96 19.43 -5.12
CA TRP A 155 -19.64 18.86 -3.82
C TRP A 155 -19.71 17.33 -3.84
N GLY A 156 -19.14 16.66 -2.80
CA GLY A 156 -19.13 15.22 -2.74
C GLY A 156 -18.31 14.59 -3.86
N LEU A 157 -18.86 13.59 -4.54
CA LEU A 157 -18.14 12.86 -5.60
C LEU A 157 -17.86 13.76 -6.82
N GLU A 158 -18.76 14.66 -7.17
CA GLU A 158 -18.54 15.59 -8.29
C GLU A 158 -17.32 16.49 -8.06
N LEU A 159 -17.15 16.99 -6.84
CA LEU A 159 -15.95 17.76 -6.48
C LEU A 159 -14.70 16.89 -6.51
N ALA A 160 -14.78 15.65 -6.04
CA ALA A 160 -13.66 14.72 -6.09
C ALA A 160 -13.21 14.41 -7.53
N ASP A 161 -14.15 14.20 -8.44
CA ASP A 161 -13.87 14.00 -9.87
C ASP A 161 -13.20 15.22 -10.49
N ARG A 162 -13.67 16.43 -10.20
CA ARG A 162 -13.05 17.69 -10.67
C ARG A 162 -11.64 17.88 -10.15
N ILE A 163 -11.40 17.60 -8.86
CA ILE A 163 -10.06 17.62 -8.26
C ILE A 163 -9.15 16.63 -8.98
N ASN A 164 -9.62 15.41 -9.21
CA ASN A 164 -8.87 14.39 -9.93
C ASN A 164 -8.51 14.84 -11.35
N ASP A 165 -9.47 15.41 -12.09
CA ASP A 165 -9.25 15.92 -13.44
C ASP A 165 -8.22 17.07 -13.44
N TRP A 166 -8.32 17.99 -12.48
CA TRP A 166 -7.36 19.08 -12.34
C TRP A 166 -5.94 18.56 -12.09
N VAL A 167 -5.78 17.62 -11.16
CA VAL A 167 -4.47 17.01 -10.86
C VAL A 167 -3.89 16.29 -12.08
N TYR A 168 -4.73 15.67 -12.91
CA TYR A 168 -4.29 14.94 -14.10
C TYR A 168 -3.87 15.86 -15.26
N GLN A 169 -4.41 17.08 -15.32
CA GLN A 169 -4.16 18.05 -16.39
C GLN A 169 -3.05 19.05 -16.05
N SER A 170 -2.64 19.13 -14.79
CA SER A 170 -1.60 20.05 -14.29
C SER A 170 -0.21 19.44 -14.35
#